data_4d1703a4befe7e5c6408acf3cbd40fe2
#
_entry.id   4d1703a4befe7e5c6408acf3cbd40fe2
#
_cell.length_a   1.000
_cell.length_b   1.000
_cell.length_c   1.000
_cell.angle_alpha   90.00
_cell.angle_beta   90.00
_cell.angle_gamma   90.00
#
_symmetry.space_group_name_H-M   'P 1'
#
loop_
_entity.id
_entity.type
_entity.pdbx_description
1 polymer ?
#
loop_
_entity_poly.entity_id
_entity_poly.type
_entity_poly.pdbx_seq_one_letter_code
_entity_poly.pdbx_strand_id
1 'polypeptide(L)'
;MSMRYQAGIILPGYNPLLVPDAPTIGTATAGTASASVTFTAPANTGGGAITGFTVVSTPEGVIGTGASSPITVSGLTNGTAYTFKVFATNAYGPSPLSAASNSATPIPAIGAAFGGGFFAGQIGTSSVATHNLVIGPVASAQDASIQYKTSNTSTAGTNSDIDGPTNSSNMNNASHPAAQFCEGLSIGGFSDWYMPAKNELEVCYYNLKPTTTSNNGAASSGVNPNAVPARASNYTAGTPAQTSAAAFQTGNAEAFTAGNYWSSTEKLSLYAWRQNFSNGYQGYSGKSTTLSVRAVRRV
;
A
#
# COMPACT_ATOMS: atom_id res chain seq x y z
N MET A 1 -53.76 -22.96 36.32
CA MET A 1 -53.61 -24.24 35.60
C MET A 1 -52.19 -24.24 35.03
N SER A 2 -51.30 -24.99 35.62
CA SER A 2 -49.90 -25.07 35.18
C SER A 2 -49.81 -26.07 34.02
N MET A 3 -49.53 -25.59 32.80
CA MET A 3 -49.23 -26.50 31.70
C MET A 3 -47.83 -27.06 31.91
N ARG A 4 -47.77 -28.34 32.27
CA ARG A 4 -46.51 -29.08 32.26
C ARG A 4 -46.17 -29.42 30.82
N TYR A 5 -45.07 -28.85 30.29
CA TYR A 5 -44.48 -29.31 29.07
C TYR A 5 -43.96 -30.74 29.27
N GLN A 6 -44.54 -31.72 28.59
CA GLN A 6 -43.94 -33.05 28.45
C GLN A 6 -42.74 -32.96 27.51
N ALA A 7 -41.58 -33.24 28.04
CA ALA A 7 -40.40 -33.40 27.22
C ALA A 7 -40.61 -34.61 26.27
N GLY A 8 -40.53 -34.39 24.95
CA GLY A 8 -40.33 -35.50 23.99
C GLY A 8 -41.31 -35.62 22.83
N ILE A 9 -42.32 -34.78 22.66
CA ILE A 9 -43.13 -34.80 21.43
C ILE A 9 -42.74 -33.64 20.54
N ILE A 10 -41.86 -33.86 19.59
CA ILE A 10 -41.65 -32.96 18.45
C ILE A 10 -42.84 -33.22 17.51
N LEU A 11 -43.77 -32.30 17.49
CA LEU A 11 -44.85 -32.33 16.48
C LEU A 11 -44.24 -32.11 15.10
N PRO A 12 -44.54 -32.97 14.10
CA PRO A 12 -44.14 -32.70 12.72
C PRO A 12 -44.67 -31.33 12.30
N GLY A 13 -43.73 -30.38 11.99
CA GLY A 13 -44.08 -29.02 11.60
C GLY A 13 -43.89 -27.94 12.68
N TYR A 14 -43.59 -28.28 13.96
CA TYR A 14 -43.21 -27.29 14.95
C TYR A 14 -41.76 -26.84 14.72
N ASN A 15 -41.59 -25.72 14.05
CA ASN A 15 -40.31 -25.02 13.94
C ASN A 15 -40.31 -23.89 15.01
N PRO A 16 -39.60 -24.06 16.13
CA PRO A 16 -39.50 -22.99 17.11
C PRO A 16 -38.89 -21.77 16.41
N LEU A 17 -39.57 -20.64 16.53
CA LEU A 17 -39.09 -19.34 16.00
C LEU A 17 -37.85 -18.92 16.81
N LEU A 18 -36.68 -19.08 16.20
CA LEU A 18 -35.37 -18.85 16.80
C LEU A 18 -34.58 -17.85 15.99
N VAL A 19 -33.47 -17.37 16.54
CA VAL A 19 -32.45 -16.64 15.80
C VAL A 19 -31.80 -17.53 14.72
N PRO A 20 -31.23 -16.98 13.67
CA PRO A 20 -30.49 -17.77 12.69
C PRO A 20 -29.25 -18.46 13.27
N ASP A 21 -28.75 -19.48 12.59
CA ASP A 21 -27.41 -19.98 12.84
C ASP A 21 -26.35 -18.96 12.40
N ALA A 22 -25.10 -19.14 12.86
CA ALA A 22 -24.00 -18.27 12.45
C ALA A 22 -23.71 -18.39 10.94
N PRO A 23 -23.51 -17.27 10.22
CA PRO A 23 -22.98 -17.34 8.85
C PRO A 23 -21.60 -18.00 8.79
N THR A 24 -21.25 -18.54 7.64
CA THR A 24 -19.87 -19.03 7.37
C THR A 24 -19.06 -17.88 6.79
N ILE A 25 -17.97 -17.49 7.50
CA ILE A 25 -17.07 -16.43 7.02
C ILE A 25 -16.31 -16.89 5.79
N GLY A 26 -16.12 -15.98 4.84
CA GLY A 26 -15.27 -16.13 3.68
C GLY A 26 -13.98 -15.32 3.82
N THR A 27 -13.59 -14.64 2.73
CA THR A 27 -12.35 -13.86 2.64
C THR A 27 -12.60 -12.38 2.91
N ALA A 28 -11.73 -11.76 3.71
CA ALA A 28 -11.62 -10.32 3.84
C ALA A 28 -10.54 -9.78 2.88
N THR A 29 -10.91 -8.80 2.04
CA THR A 29 -10.00 -8.14 1.08
C THR A 29 -9.88 -6.68 1.44
N ALA A 30 -8.64 -6.21 1.65
CA ALA A 30 -8.36 -4.82 2.02
C ALA A 30 -8.63 -3.85 0.86
N GLY A 31 -9.16 -2.68 1.18
CA GLY A 31 -9.31 -1.52 0.31
C GLY A 31 -8.70 -0.27 0.98
N THR A 32 -8.97 0.92 0.43
CA THR A 32 -8.56 2.18 1.06
C THR A 32 -9.51 2.51 2.21
N ALA A 33 -8.96 2.58 3.43
CA ALA A 33 -9.71 2.79 4.67
C ALA A 33 -10.95 1.89 4.79
N SER A 34 -10.90 0.68 4.21
CA SER A 34 -12.03 -0.25 4.10
C SER A 34 -11.59 -1.69 3.92
N ALA A 35 -12.52 -2.62 4.09
CA ALA A 35 -12.36 -4.01 3.69
C ALA A 35 -13.68 -4.55 3.15
N SER A 36 -13.61 -5.38 2.12
CA SER A 36 -14.75 -6.15 1.61
C SER A 36 -14.70 -7.56 2.18
N VAL A 37 -15.78 -7.97 2.84
CA VAL A 37 -15.88 -9.26 3.55
C VAL A 37 -16.92 -10.13 2.90
N THR A 38 -16.49 -11.29 2.41
CA THR A 38 -17.39 -12.31 1.86
C THR A 38 -17.83 -13.28 2.95
N PHE A 39 -19.02 -13.84 2.80
CA PHE A 39 -19.57 -14.86 3.70
C PHE A 39 -20.69 -15.64 3.02
N THR A 40 -21.05 -16.79 3.56
CA THR A 40 -22.22 -17.56 3.17
C THR A 40 -23.29 -17.45 4.26
N ALA A 41 -24.51 -17.14 3.84
CA ALA A 41 -25.67 -17.10 4.74
C ALA A 41 -25.93 -18.48 5.39
N PRO A 42 -26.43 -18.54 6.62
CA PRO A 42 -26.76 -19.81 7.24
C PRO A 42 -27.95 -20.48 6.55
N ALA A 43 -27.90 -21.81 6.43
CA ALA A 43 -29.02 -22.60 5.88
C ALA A 43 -30.25 -22.59 6.83
N ASN A 44 -29.98 -22.64 8.14
CA ASN A 44 -31.04 -22.53 9.15
C ASN A 44 -31.25 -21.05 9.52
N THR A 45 -32.39 -20.51 9.14
CA THR A 45 -32.78 -19.12 9.38
C THR A 45 -33.56 -18.93 10.69
N GLY A 46 -33.72 -19.98 11.51
CA GLY A 46 -34.48 -19.93 12.74
C GLY A 46 -36.02 -19.85 12.54
N GLY A 47 -36.51 -20.23 11.34
CA GLY A 47 -37.93 -20.17 10.99
C GLY A 47 -38.45 -18.80 10.58
N GLY A 48 -37.60 -17.78 10.57
CA GLY A 48 -37.89 -16.43 10.07
C GLY A 48 -36.92 -16.03 8.95
N ALA A 49 -37.36 -15.18 8.01
CA ALA A 49 -36.49 -14.63 6.98
C ALA A 49 -35.36 -13.79 7.60
N ILE A 50 -34.14 -13.92 7.08
CA ILE A 50 -33.02 -13.04 7.44
C ILE A 50 -33.33 -11.64 6.93
N THR A 51 -33.25 -10.65 7.81
CA THR A 51 -33.49 -9.23 7.53
C THR A 51 -32.23 -8.47 7.18
N GLY A 52 -31.04 -8.99 7.54
CA GLY A 52 -29.75 -8.39 7.23
C GLY A 52 -28.58 -9.11 7.88
N PHE A 53 -27.40 -8.66 7.51
CA PHE A 53 -26.13 -9.12 8.05
C PHE A 53 -25.32 -7.94 8.58
N THR A 54 -24.55 -8.18 9.63
CA THR A 54 -23.64 -7.21 10.22
C THR A 54 -22.25 -7.83 10.31
N VAL A 55 -21.27 -7.11 9.78
CA VAL A 55 -19.83 -7.43 9.89
C VAL A 55 -19.22 -6.52 10.94
N VAL A 56 -18.40 -7.07 11.83
CA VAL A 56 -17.72 -6.32 12.91
C VAL A 56 -16.22 -6.57 12.79
N SER A 57 -15.42 -5.51 12.82
CA SER A 57 -13.96 -5.59 12.79
C SER A 57 -13.34 -5.83 14.17
N THR A 58 -12.16 -6.40 14.20
CA THR A 58 -11.26 -6.45 15.35
C THR A 58 -9.86 -6.08 14.86
N PRO A 59 -9.18 -5.08 15.45
CA PRO A 59 -9.61 -4.19 16.54
C PRO A 59 -10.73 -3.20 16.13
N GLU A 60 -11.01 -2.26 17.02
CA GLU A 60 -11.87 -1.07 16.89
C GLU A 60 -13.38 -1.31 16.83
N GLY A 61 -13.86 -2.50 16.46
CA GLY A 61 -15.30 -2.80 16.42
C GLY A 61 -16.08 -2.01 15.35
N VAL A 62 -15.41 -1.60 14.25
CA VAL A 62 -16.06 -0.89 13.13
C VAL A 62 -17.06 -1.82 12.46
N ILE A 63 -18.24 -1.30 12.15
CA ILE A 63 -19.37 -2.07 11.66
C ILE A 63 -19.66 -1.77 10.19
N GLY A 64 -19.92 -2.83 9.41
CA GLY A 64 -20.55 -2.77 8.10
C GLY A 64 -21.84 -3.57 8.09
N THR A 65 -22.88 -3.09 7.41
CA THR A 65 -24.19 -3.77 7.30
C THR A 65 -24.60 -3.93 5.84
N GLY A 66 -25.38 -4.97 5.58
CA GLY A 66 -25.91 -5.22 4.23
C GLY A 66 -26.92 -6.35 4.19
N ALA A 67 -27.62 -6.48 3.06
CA ALA A 67 -28.63 -7.52 2.84
C ALA A 67 -28.01 -8.84 2.35
N SER A 68 -26.80 -8.81 1.82
CA SER A 68 -26.12 -9.98 1.24
C SER A 68 -24.60 -9.82 1.24
N SER A 69 -23.88 -10.91 1.03
CA SER A 69 -22.43 -10.92 0.80
C SER A 69 -22.10 -10.42 -0.62
N PRO A 70 -20.98 -9.69 -0.83
CA PRO A 70 -20.06 -9.20 0.20
C PRO A 70 -20.59 -7.94 0.92
N ILE A 71 -20.06 -7.67 2.13
CA ILE A 71 -20.28 -6.40 2.84
C ILE A 71 -18.96 -5.64 2.93
N THR A 72 -19.00 -4.33 2.63
CA THR A 72 -17.88 -3.41 2.81
C THR A 72 -17.96 -2.78 4.20
N VAL A 73 -16.89 -2.91 4.98
CA VAL A 73 -16.64 -2.19 6.23
C VAL A 73 -15.76 -0.99 5.91
N SER A 74 -16.26 0.22 6.10
CA SER A 74 -15.56 1.49 5.82
C SER A 74 -15.18 2.20 7.12
N GLY A 75 -14.25 3.16 7.06
CA GLY A 75 -13.77 3.91 8.22
C GLY A 75 -12.67 3.17 9.00
N LEU A 76 -12.03 2.20 8.38
CA LEU A 76 -10.87 1.49 8.95
C LEU A 76 -9.61 2.37 8.86
N THR A 77 -8.72 2.22 9.84
CA THR A 77 -7.41 2.89 9.84
C THR A 77 -6.45 2.20 8.87
N ASN A 78 -5.92 2.93 7.89
CA ASN A 78 -4.91 2.41 6.97
C ASN A 78 -3.64 2.01 7.75
N GLY A 79 -3.04 0.87 7.38
CA GLY A 79 -1.87 0.31 8.04
C GLY A 79 -2.18 -0.56 9.26
N THR A 80 -3.42 -0.59 9.75
CA THR A 80 -3.84 -1.45 10.86
C THR A 80 -4.40 -2.77 10.32
N ALA A 81 -3.93 -3.89 10.87
CA ALA A 81 -4.41 -5.22 10.49
C ALA A 81 -5.74 -5.54 11.20
N TYR A 82 -6.76 -5.93 10.45
CA TYR A 82 -8.09 -6.27 10.94
C TYR A 82 -8.45 -7.71 10.61
N THR A 83 -9.22 -8.34 11.51
CA THR A 83 -10.02 -9.52 11.22
C THR A 83 -11.51 -9.17 11.38
N PHE A 84 -12.39 -9.96 10.78
CA PHE A 84 -13.83 -9.67 10.75
C PHE A 84 -14.63 -10.88 11.16
N LYS A 85 -15.76 -10.62 11.83
CA LYS A 85 -16.79 -11.62 12.11
C LYS A 85 -18.12 -11.10 11.61
N VAL A 86 -19.02 -12.00 11.24
CA VAL A 86 -20.36 -11.66 10.73
C VAL A 86 -21.45 -12.37 11.52
N PHE A 87 -22.56 -11.70 11.69
CA PHE A 87 -23.80 -12.32 12.18
C PHE A 87 -24.99 -11.95 11.29
N ALA A 88 -25.96 -12.85 11.23
CA ALA A 88 -27.25 -12.65 10.56
C ALA A 88 -28.30 -12.21 11.56
N THR A 89 -29.31 -11.46 11.12
CA THR A 89 -30.45 -11.05 11.95
C THR A 89 -31.75 -11.43 11.27
N ASN A 90 -32.70 -11.96 12.05
CA ASN A 90 -34.09 -12.13 11.67
C ASN A 90 -35.00 -11.40 12.65
N ALA A 91 -36.33 -11.58 12.55
CA ALA A 91 -37.30 -10.93 13.41
C ALA A 91 -37.18 -11.33 14.91
N TYR A 92 -36.45 -12.42 15.20
CA TYR A 92 -36.31 -12.96 16.58
C TYR A 92 -34.95 -12.58 17.21
N GLY A 93 -34.03 -11.99 16.43
CA GLY A 93 -32.78 -11.47 16.95
C GLY A 93 -31.56 -11.86 16.08
N PRO A 94 -30.36 -11.45 16.55
CA PRO A 94 -29.09 -11.77 15.88
C PRO A 94 -28.64 -13.20 16.14
N SER A 95 -28.01 -13.81 15.16
CA SER A 95 -27.32 -15.09 15.28
C SER A 95 -26.05 -14.98 16.16
N PRO A 96 -25.45 -16.10 16.55
CA PRO A 96 -24.05 -16.12 17.00
C PRO A 96 -23.12 -15.53 15.92
N LEU A 97 -21.95 -15.02 16.34
CA LEU A 97 -20.90 -14.57 15.44
C LEU A 97 -20.24 -15.73 14.70
N SER A 98 -19.84 -15.52 13.45
CA SER A 98 -19.00 -16.45 12.71
C SER A 98 -17.61 -16.64 13.35
N ALA A 99 -16.82 -17.57 12.84
CA ALA A 99 -15.36 -17.56 13.02
C ALA A 99 -14.78 -16.22 12.51
N ALA A 100 -13.50 -15.92 12.87
CA ALA A 100 -12.80 -14.78 12.34
C ALA A 100 -12.33 -15.04 10.88
N SER A 101 -12.29 -13.98 10.07
CA SER A 101 -11.72 -14.01 8.72
C SER A 101 -10.19 -14.13 8.74
N ASN A 102 -9.56 -14.24 7.57
CA ASN A 102 -8.16 -13.87 7.40
C ASN A 102 -7.93 -12.40 7.80
N SER A 103 -6.67 -12.05 8.11
CA SER A 103 -6.28 -10.66 8.33
C SER A 103 -6.31 -9.88 7.01
N ALA A 104 -6.81 -8.63 7.07
CA ALA A 104 -6.74 -7.66 5.97
C ALA A 104 -6.25 -6.31 6.52
N THR A 105 -5.24 -5.72 5.86
CA THR A 105 -4.66 -4.43 6.27
C THR A 105 -4.99 -3.39 5.21
N PRO A 106 -5.93 -2.45 5.47
CA PRO A 106 -6.24 -1.36 4.55
C PRO A 106 -5.01 -0.53 4.22
N ILE A 107 -4.92 -0.06 2.97
CA ILE A 107 -3.81 0.78 2.50
C ILE A 107 -4.36 2.11 1.97
N PRO A 108 -3.58 3.21 2.05
CA PRO A 108 -3.99 4.49 1.48
C PRO A 108 -4.14 4.43 -0.04
N ALA A 109 -4.91 5.35 -0.61
CA ALA A 109 -4.84 5.61 -2.04
C ALA A 109 -3.47 6.19 -2.41
N ILE A 110 -2.99 5.92 -3.63
CA ILE A 110 -1.76 6.52 -4.15
C ILE A 110 -1.83 8.04 -4.06
N GLY A 111 -0.79 8.66 -3.53
CA GLY A 111 -0.68 10.10 -3.31
C GLY A 111 -1.47 10.65 -2.12
N ALA A 112 -2.17 9.81 -1.35
CA ALA A 112 -2.81 10.25 -0.11
C ALA A 112 -1.78 10.48 1.01
N ALA A 113 -2.06 11.42 1.90
CA ALA A 113 -1.22 11.68 3.07
C ALA A 113 -1.09 10.44 3.95
N PHE A 114 0.12 10.05 4.27
CA PHE A 114 0.42 8.85 5.07
C PHE A 114 1.86 8.92 5.61
N GLY A 115 2.05 8.54 6.87
CA GLY A 115 3.38 8.34 7.46
C GLY A 115 4.32 9.55 7.38
N GLY A 116 3.80 10.79 7.50
CA GLY A 116 4.59 12.02 7.43
C GLY A 116 4.87 12.53 6.02
N GLY A 117 4.39 11.83 5.00
CA GLY A 117 4.48 12.20 3.58
C GLY A 117 3.26 11.72 2.82
N PHE A 118 3.47 11.08 1.66
CA PHE A 118 2.40 10.58 0.79
C PHE A 118 2.65 9.13 0.39
N PHE A 119 1.61 8.32 0.37
CA PHE A 119 1.71 6.92 -0.03
C PHE A 119 2.09 6.81 -1.51
N ALA A 120 3.22 6.19 -1.78
CA ALA A 120 3.76 6.02 -3.14
C ALA A 120 3.53 4.61 -3.71
N GLY A 121 3.12 3.65 -2.90
CA GLY A 121 2.93 2.25 -3.30
C GLY A 121 3.61 1.28 -2.34
N GLN A 122 3.79 0.06 -2.78
CA GLN A 122 4.36 -1.01 -1.96
C GLN A 122 5.57 -1.65 -2.64
N ILE A 123 6.52 -2.10 -1.83
CA ILE A 123 7.65 -2.92 -2.25
C ILE A 123 7.66 -4.23 -1.46
N GLY A 124 8.17 -5.29 -2.08
CA GLY A 124 8.16 -6.60 -1.45
C GLY A 124 8.90 -7.66 -2.25
N THR A 125 8.52 -8.91 -2.04
CA THR A 125 9.11 -10.08 -2.72
C THR A 125 8.00 -10.94 -3.30
N SER A 126 8.14 -11.37 -4.55
CA SER A 126 7.16 -12.24 -5.23
C SER A 126 5.73 -11.72 -5.16
N SER A 127 5.54 -10.42 -5.35
CA SER A 127 4.25 -9.70 -5.25
C SER A 127 3.62 -9.68 -3.85
N VAL A 128 4.34 -10.10 -2.81
CA VAL A 128 3.92 -9.96 -1.42
C VAL A 128 4.55 -8.71 -0.84
N ALA A 129 3.72 -7.76 -0.40
CA ALA A 129 4.18 -6.51 0.20
C ALA A 129 4.92 -6.77 1.51
N THR A 130 6.12 -6.20 1.64
CA THR A 130 6.86 -6.18 2.91
C THR A 130 6.87 -4.79 3.54
N HIS A 131 6.76 -3.74 2.72
CA HIS A 131 6.76 -2.35 3.18
C HIS A 131 5.86 -1.48 2.29
N ASN A 132 5.21 -0.51 2.92
CA ASN A 132 4.62 0.63 2.26
C ASN A 132 5.70 1.69 2.03
N LEU A 133 5.77 2.24 0.81
CA LEU A 133 6.65 3.35 0.49
C LEU A 133 5.92 4.67 0.67
N VAL A 134 6.53 5.57 1.41
CA VAL A 134 6.07 6.94 1.64
C VAL A 134 7.08 7.89 1.03
N ILE A 135 6.63 8.75 0.11
CA ILE A 135 7.45 9.81 -0.48
C ILE A 135 7.32 11.10 0.34
N GLY A 136 8.42 11.75 0.63
CA GLY A 136 8.42 12.99 1.38
C GLY A 136 7.86 14.18 0.57
N PRO A 137 7.34 15.24 1.22
CA PRO A 137 6.85 16.45 0.55
C PRO A 137 7.94 17.14 -0.27
N VAL A 138 7.60 17.73 -1.43
CA VAL A 138 8.53 18.49 -2.27
C VAL A 138 9.22 19.59 -1.47
N ALA A 139 8.46 20.34 -0.69
CA ALA A 139 8.96 21.50 0.05
C ALA A 139 10.04 21.20 1.10
N SER A 140 10.13 19.94 1.59
CA SER A 140 11.04 19.56 2.70
C SER A 140 11.90 18.35 2.44
N ALA A 141 11.55 17.51 1.47
CA ALA A 141 12.21 16.22 1.23
C ALA A 141 12.84 16.10 -0.16
N GLN A 142 12.89 17.19 -0.94
CA GLN A 142 13.46 17.20 -2.28
C GLN A 142 14.60 18.22 -2.36
N ASP A 143 15.71 17.83 -2.98
CA ASP A 143 16.72 18.74 -3.50
C ASP A 143 16.77 18.59 -5.03
N ALA A 144 16.71 19.71 -5.74
CA ALA A 144 16.60 19.74 -7.19
C ALA A 144 17.95 19.62 -7.91
N SER A 145 19.09 19.79 -7.21
CA SER A 145 20.41 19.86 -7.85
C SER A 145 21.54 19.44 -6.89
N ILE A 146 21.68 18.13 -6.67
CA ILE A 146 22.62 17.57 -5.72
C ILE A 146 23.44 16.44 -6.33
N GLN A 147 24.69 16.27 -5.93
CA GLN A 147 25.55 15.17 -6.37
C GLN A 147 25.24 13.88 -5.60
N TYR A 148 25.31 12.75 -6.31
CA TYR A 148 25.32 11.43 -5.64
C TYR A 148 26.56 11.29 -4.75
N LYS A 149 27.73 11.61 -5.31
CA LYS A 149 29.03 11.57 -4.63
C LYS A 149 29.96 12.65 -5.18
N THR A 150 30.79 13.23 -4.32
CA THR A 150 31.76 14.26 -4.70
C THR A 150 32.94 13.72 -5.52
N SER A 151 33.14 12.39 -5.57
CA SER A 151 34.18 11.73 -6.32
C SER A 151 33.65 10.48 -7.03
N ASN A 152 34.27 10.13 -8.16
CA ASN A 152 33.88 8.97 -8.98
C ASN A 152 34.58 7.68 -8.48
N THR A 153 34.28 7.26 -7.27
CA THR A 153 34.80 6.05 -6.64
C THR A 153 33.68 5.17 -6.12
N SER A 154 33.92 3.86 -5.96
CA SER A 154 32.92 2.95 -5.40
C SER A 154 32.66 3.24 -3.92
N THR A 155 31.47 2.87 -3.47
CA THR A 155 31.07 2.88 -2.07
C THR A 155 30.56 1.48 -1.73
N ALA A 156 31.17 0.84 -0.74
CA ALA A 156 30.79 -0.51 -0.33
C ALA A 156 29.35 -0.54 0.20
N GLY A 157 28.60 -1.61 -0.10
CA GLY A 157 27.26 -1.84 0.43
C GLY A 157 26.17 -0.94 -0.15
N THR A 158 26.36 -0.38 -1.36
CA THR A 158 25.40 0.53 -2.01
C THR A 158 24.85 0.02 -3.35
N ASN A 159 24.92 -1.28 -3.58
CA ASN A 159 24.53 -1.91 -4.84
C ASN A 159 23.18 -2.64 -4.79
N SER A 160 22.46 -2.54 -3.69
CA SER A 160 21.12 -3.14 -3.59
C SER A 160 20.11 -2.37 -4.43
N ASP A 161 19.36 -3.10 -5.28
CA ASP A 161 18.26 -2.51 -6.06
C ASP A 161 17.00 -2.26 -5.22
N ILE A 162 16.91 -2.86 -4.01
CA ILE A 162 15.71 -2.85 -3.17
C ILE A 162 15.92 -2.33 -1.75
N ASP A 163 17.14 -2.29 -1.25
CA ASP A 163 17.42 -1.91 0.14
C ASP A 163 17.98 -0.48 0.20
N GLY A 164 17.08 0.47 0.00
CA GLY A 164 17.38 1.90 0.10
C GLY A 164 17.89 2.32 1.48
N PRO A 165 17.31 1.87 2.59
CA PRO A 165 17.82 2.19 3.92
C PRO A 165 19.30 1.82 4.12
N THR A 166 19.70 0.59 3.77
CA THR A 166 21.09 0.16 3.90
C THR A 166 22.01 0.90 2.92
N ASN A 167 21.62 1.06 1.65
CA ASN A 167 22.41 1.83 0.69
C ASN A 167 22.65 3.27 1.18
N SER A 168 21.57 3.95 1.61
CA SER A 168 21.58 5.33 2.03
C SER A 168 22.42 5.53 3.30
N SER A 169 22.24 4.67 4.30
CA SER A 169 23.02 4.68 5.55
C SER A 169 24.53 4.52 5.31
N ASN A 170 24.93 3.63 4.38
CA ASN A 170 26.35 3.47 3.98
C ASN A 170 26.91 4.73 3.29
N MET A 171 26.06 5.65 2.87
CA MET A 171 26.40 6.91 2.21
C MET A 171 26.12 8.15 3.07
N ASN A 172 25.74 8.00 4.34
CA ASN A 172 25.44 9.14 5.22
C ASN A 172 26.71 9.86 5.69
N ASN A 173 27.34 10.59 4.78
CA ASN A 173 28.57 11.36 5.04
C ASN A 173 28.76 12.47 4.00
N ALA A 174 29.65 13.41 4.27
CA ALA A 174 29.91 14.59 3.43
C ALA A 174 30.37 14.28 1.99
N SER A 175 30.87 13.06 1.73
CA SER A 175 31.23 12.65 0.37
C SER A 175 30.02 12.23 -0.48
N HIS A 176 28.84 12.07 0.14
CA HIS A 176 27.61 11.63 -0.52
C HIS A 176 26.45 12.59 -0.20
N PRO A 177 26.47 13.79 -0.78
CA PRO A 177 25.52 14.85 -0.42
C PRO A 177 24.05 14.43 -0.53
N ALA A 178 23.67 13.68 -1.58
CA ALA A 178 22.28 13.27 -1.80
C ALA A 178 21.75 12.33 -0.70
N ALA A 179 22.53 11.33 -0.29
CA ALA A 179 22.15 10.44 0.80
C ALA A 179 22.17 11.16 2.15
N GLN A 180 23.19 11.97 2.41
CA GLN A 180 23.29 12.77 3.63
C GLN A 180 22.10 13.74 3.78
N PHE A 181 21.67 14.37 2.67
CA PHE A 181 20.46 15.19 2.68
C PHE A 181 19.24 14.39 3.13
N CYS A 182 18.98 13.21 2.53
CA CYS A 182 17.83 12.39 2.86
C CYS A 182 17.85 11.88 4.31
N GLU A 183 19.00 11.39 4.77
CA GLU A 183 19.20 10.85 6.14
C GLU A 183 19.10 11.93 7.23
N GLY A 184 19.37 13.19 6.87
CA GLY A 184 19.29 14.33 7.80
C GLY A 184 17.87 14.85 8.02
N LEU A 185 16.85 14.30 7.37
CA LEU A 185 15.49 14.83 7.43
C LEU A 185 14.73 14.39 8.69
N SER A 186 13.93 15.32 9.21
CA SER A 186 12.92 15.05 10.23
C SER A 186 11.61 15.71 9.79
N ILE A 187 10.66 14.89 9.32
CA ILE A 187 9.41 15.35 8.70
C ILE A 187 8.23 14.57 9.27
N GLY A 188 7.18 15.28 9.71
CA GLY A 188 5.97 14.67 10.24
C GLY A 188 6.19 13.84 11.51
N GLY A 189 7.24 14.14 12.29
CA GLY A 189 7.62 13.38 13.48
C GLY A 189 8.45 12.12 13.21
N PHE A 190 8.90 11.91 11.97
CA PHE A 190 9.71 10.77 11.54
C PHE A 190 11.11 11.22 11.12
N SER A 191 12.14 10.45 11.46
CA SER A 191 13.55 10.68 11.15
C SER A 191 14.21 9.51 10.42
N ASP A 192 13.41 8.60 9.86
CA ASP A 192 13.84 7.41 9.13
C ASP A 192 13.73 7.59 7.61
N TRP A 193 13.90 8.83 7.14
CA TRP A 193 13.95 9.17 5.73
C TRP A 193 15.29 8.77 5.12
N TYR A 194 15.26 8.27 3.88
CA TYR A 194 16.44 7.81 3.18
C TYR A 194 16.34 8.04 1.67
N MET A 195 17.46 7.94 0.98
CA MET A 195 17.55 7.99 -0.47
C MET A 195 17.06 6.67 -1.08
N PRO A 196 16.00 6.65 -1.91
CA PRO A 196 15.38 5.42 -2.39
C PRO A 196 16.33 4.57 -3.24
N ALA A 197 16.30 3.25 -3.10
CA ALA A 197 16.94 2.32 -4.03
C ALA A 197 16.27 2.36 -5.41
N LYS A 198 16.94 1.79 -6.42
CA LYS A 198 16.47 1.80 -7.82
C LYS A 198 15.02 1.33 -7.97
N ASN A 199 14.66 0.19 -7.36
CA ASN A 199 13.33 -0.39 -7.48
C ASN A 199 12.28 0.35 -6.63
N GLU A 200 12.69 0.99 -5.53
CA GLU A 200 11.80 1.86 -4.75
C GLU A 200 11.47 3.16 -5.52
N LEU A 201 12.48 3.76 -6.14
CA LEU A 201 12.28 4.96 -6.96
C LEU A 201 11.43 4.67 -8.20
N GLU A 202 11.55 3.47 -8.75
CA GLU A 202 10.71 3.01 -9.86
C GLU A 202 9.24 2.85 -9.44
N VAL A 203 8.96 2.34 -8.23
CA VAL A 203 7.59 2.30 -7.69
C VAL A 203 7.01 3.71 -7.58
N CYS A 204 7.81 4.68 -7.13
CA CYS A 204 7.38 6.08 -7.08
C CYS A 204 7.04 6.62 -8.48
N TYR A 205 7.87 6.37 -9.48
CA TYR A 205 7.56 6.78 -10.85
C TYR A 205 6.30 6.12 -11.38
N TYR A 206 6.18 4.80 -11.24
CA TYR A 206 5.04 4.05 -11.78
C TYR A 206 3.70 4.58 -11.26
N ASN A 207 3.63 4.86 -9.96
CA ASN A 207 2.40 5.26 -9.30
C ASN A 207 2.15 6.78 -9.31
N LEU A 208 3.22 7.58 -9.35
CA LEU A 208 3.16 9.04 -9.21
C LEU A 208 3.71 9.77 -10.44
N LYS A 209 3.69 9.13 -11.61
CA LYS A 209 4.10 9.76 -12.87
C LYS A 209 3.42 11.10 -13.09
N PRO A 210 4.16 12.21 -13.19
CA PRO A 210 3.57 13.55 -13.22
C PRO A 210 2.98 13.96 -14.57
N THR A 211 3.44 13.33 -15.68
CA THR A 211 3.18 13.81 -17.05
C THR A 211 2.32 12.84 -17.87
N THR A 212 1.73 13.34 -18.93
CA THR A 212 1.08 12.55 -20.00
C THR A 212 2.08 12.07 -21.07
N THR A 213 3.35 12.46 -20.99
CA THR A 213 4.40 12.06 -21.94
C THR A 213 4.51 10.54 -22.04
N SER A 214 4.68 10.03 -23.25
CA SER A 214 4.88 8.61 -23.50
C SER A 214 6.08 8.05 -22.74
N ASN A 215 5.94 6.84 -22.18
CA ASN A 215 7.02 6.21 -21.45
C ASN A 215 8.08 5.64 -22.40
N ASN A 216 9.30 5.58 -21.90
CA ASN A 216 10.41 4.90 -22.55
C ASN A 216 10.40 3.41 -22.18
N GLY A 217 10.17 2.54 -23.14
CA GLY A 217 10.16 1.08 -22.96
C GLY A 217 11.52 0.41 -23.15
N ALA A 218 12.61 1.18 -23.25
CA ALA A 218 13.95 0.62 -23.47
C ALA A 218 14.69 0.31 -22.17
N ALA A 219 15.74 -0.49 -22.27
CA ALA A 219 16.76 -0.72 -21.23
C ALA A 219 16.19 -1.16 -19.87
N SER A 220 15.25 -2.09 -19.86
CA SER A 220 14.59 -2.61 -18.63
C SER A 220 13.79 -1.59 -17.85
N SER A 221 13.47 -0.41 -18.42
CA SER A 221 12.61 0.59 -17.79
C SER A 221 11.24 0.00 -17.52
N GLY A 222 10.84 -0.09 -16.24
CA GLY A 222 9.59 -0.69 -15.79
C GLY A 222 9.70 -2.12 -15.26
N VAL A 223 10.77 -2.86 -15.56
CA VAL A 223 11.01 -4.17 -14.93
C VAL A 223 11.33 -3.97 -13.45
N ASN A 224 10.45 -4.44 -12.60
CA ASN A 224 10.61 -4.35 -11.15
C ASN A 224 10.00 -5.57 -10.45
N PRO A 225 10.80 -6.61 -10.16
CA PRO A 225 10.31 -7.81 -9.48
C PRO A 225 9.93 -7.56 -8.02
N ASN A 226 10.33 -6.43 -7.46
CA ASN A 226 10.08 -6.05 -6.07
C ASN A 226 8.87 -5.11 -5.91
N ALA A 227 8.29 -4.61 -6.99
CA ALA A 227 7.02 -3.89 -6.93
C ALA A 227 5.88 -4.81 -6.50
N VAL A 228 4.82 -4.23 -5.96
CA VAL A 228 3.60 -4.97 -5.62
C VAL A 228 2.42 -4.34 -6.37
N PRO A 229 1.85 -5.05 -7.36
CA PRO A 229 2.30 -6.33 -7.92
C PRO A 229 3.66 -6.24 -8.66
N ALA A 230 4.40 -7.35 -8.71
CA ALA A 230 5.66 -7.43 -9.43
C ALA A 230 5.48 -7.20 -10.94
N ARG A 231 6.44 -6.52 -11.56
CA ARG A 231 6.42 -6.21 -12.99
C ARG A 231 7.61 -6.85 -13.71
N ALA A 232 7.30 -7.75 -14.65
CA ALA A 232 8.29 -8.50 -15.42
C ALA A 232 8.60 -7.88 -16.80
N SER A 233 7.84 -6.86 -17.21
CA SER A 233 7.95 -6.26 -18.55
C SER A 233 8.35 -4.79 -18.50
N ASN A 234 8.96 -4.31 -19.55
CA ASN A 234 9.22 -2.88 -19.76
C ASN A 234 7.91 -2.09 -19.83
N TYR A 235 8.02 -0.79 -19.59
CA TYR A 235 6.92 0.13 -19.86
C TYR A 235 6.45 0.06 -21.29
N THR A 236 5.15 0.26 -21.50
CA THR A 236 4.61 0.62 -22.82
C THR A 236 4.51 2.15 -22.93
N ALA A 237 4.29 2.68 -24.12
CA ALA A 237 4.10 4.12 -24.33
C ALA A 237 3.02 4.73 -23.37
N GLY A 238 1.95 3.98 -23.09
CA GLY A 238 0.82 4.42 -22.25
C GLY A 238 0.83 3.89 -20.81
N THR A 239 1.73 2.98 -20.45
CA THR A 239 1.76 2.39 -19.11
C THR A 239 3.15 2.54 -18.49
N PRO A 240 3.26 3.20 -17.30
CA PRO A 240 2.15 3.81 -16.54
C PRO A 240 1.54 5.05 -17.22
N ALA A 241 0.26 5.27 -16.98
CA ALA A 241 -0.40 6.54 -17.32
C ALA A 241 0.02 7.64 -16.32
N GLN A 242 -0.32 8.89 -16.62
CA GLN A 242 -0.23 9.96 -15.62
C GLN A 242 -1.01 9.55 -14.36
N THR A 243 -0.47 9.85 -13.20
CA THR A 243 -1.13 9.55 -11.92
C THR A 243 -2.51 10.23 -11.81
N SER A 244 -3.47 9.55 -11.18
CA SER A 244 -4.76 10.15 -10.81
C SER A 244 -4.67 11.02 -9.55
N ALA A 245 -3.56 10.93 -8.78
CA ALA A 245 -3.31 11.77 -7.61
C ALA A 245 -3.02 13.21 -8.06
N ALA A 246 -4.02 14.09 -8.00
CA ALA A 246 -3.95 15.44 -8.55
C ALA A 246 -2.75 16.26 -8.04
N ALA A 247 -2.41 16.15 -6.75
CA ALA A 247 -1.26 16.85 -6.16
C ALA A 247 0.07 16.51 -6.84
N PHE A 248 0.19 15.31 -7.45
CA PHE A 248 1.40 14.83 -8.13
C PHE A 248 1.41 15.05 -9.64
N GLN A 249 0.35 15.61 -10.22
CA GLN A 249 0.33 15.99 -11.64
C GLN A 249 1.13 17.27 -11.88
N THR A 250 1.77 17.36 -13.04
CA THR A 250 2.60 18.52 -13.45
C THR A 250 1.89 19.85 -13.17
N GLY A 251 2.58 20.75 -12.51
CA GLY A 251 2.07 22.08 -12.11
C GLY A 251 1.46 22.12 -10.72
N ASN A 252 1.28 21.00 -10.04
CA ASN A 252 0.77 20.93 -8.67
C ASN A 252 1.90 20.73 -7.64
N ALA A 253 1.59 20.96 -6.36
CA ALA A 253 2.55 21.15 -5.28
C ALA A 253 3.49 19.96 -5.04
N GLU A 254 3.02 18.72 -5.24
CA GLU A 254 3.77 17.52 -4.98
C GLU A 254 4.28 16.82 -6.26
N ALA A 255 4.12 17.46 -7.42
CA ALA A 255 4.59 16.90 -8.68
C ALA A 255 6.12 16.72 -8.68
N PHE A 256 6.57 15.56 -9.13
CA PHE A 256 7.97 15.41 -9.50
C PHE A 256 8.29 16.36 -10.67
N THR A 257 9.40 17.08 -10.57
CA THR A 257 9.91 17.86 -11.69
C THR A 257 10.31 16.94 -12.84
N ALA A 258 9.97 17.32 -14.06
CA ALA A 258 10.37 16.58 -15.24
C ALA A 258 11.91 16.56 -15.35
N GLY A 259 12.53 15.41 -15.07
CA GLY A 259 13.99 15.30 -15.00
C GLY A 259 14.44 13.99 -14.36
N ASN A 260 15.71 13.94 -14.04
CA ASN A 260 16.37 12.76 -13.49
C ASN A 260 16.50 12.86 -11.97
N TYR A 261 16.14 11.79 -11.29
CA TYR A 261 16.28 11.63 -9.85
C TYR A 261 17.28 10.53 -9.52
N TRP A 262 18.18 10.78 -8.59
CA TRP A 262 19.10 9.78 -8.08
C TRP A 262 18.36 8.68 -7.32
N SER A 263 18.79 7.43 -7.52
CA SER A 263 18.57 6.36 -6.55
C SER A 263 19.84 6.10 -5.74
N SER A 264 19.71 5.48 -4.58
CA SER A 264 20.86 5.10 -3.74
C SER A 264 21.68 3.93 -4.30
N THR A 265 21.23 3.29 -5.37
CA THR A 265 21.87 2.12 -5.95
C THR A 265 23.06 2.52 -6.82
N GLU A 266 24.26 2.09 -6.41
CA GLU A 266 25.46 2.22 -7.23
C GLU A 266 25.42 1.25 -8.42
N LYS A 267 25.83 1.71 -9.61
CA LYS A 267 25.93 0.86 -10.79
C LYS A 267 27.36 0.34 -11.01
N LEU A 268 28.32 1.24 -10.92
CA LEU A 268 29.77 1.01 -11.10
C LEU A 268 30.54 2.08 -10.32
N SER A 269 31.87 1.98 -10.24
CA SER A 269 32.70 2.99 -9.56
C SER A 269 32.40 4.43 -9.98
N LEU A 270 32.13 4.64 -11.27
CA LEU A 270 31.88 5.97 -11.83
C LEU A 270 30.40 6.37 -11.85
N TYR A 271 29.47 5.42 -11.79
CA TYR A 271 28.06 5.64 -12.11
C TYR A 271 27.11 5.16 -11.00
N ALA A 272 26.02 5.88 -10.83
CA ALA A 272 24.88 5.48 -10.01
C ALA A 272 23.57 5.47 -10.83
N TRP A 273 22.60 4.65 -10.43
CA TRP A 273 21.31 4.57 -11.09
C TRP A 273 20.47 5.83 -10.85
N ARG A 274 19.67 6.17 -11.85
CA ARG A 274 18.69 7.26 -11.84
C ARG A 274 17.40 6.86 -12.54
N GLN A 275 16.31 7.53 -12.19
CA GLN A 275 14.99 7.44 -12.82
C GLN A 275 14.64 8.78 -13.46
N ASN A 276 14.22 8.77 -14.73
CA ASN A 276 13.70 9.97 -15.38
C ASN A 276 12.20 10.10 -15.15
N PHE A 277 11.76 11.18 -14.52
CA PHE A 277 10.35 11.41 -14.20
C PHE A 277 9.56 12.07 -15.32
N SER A 278 10.19 12.42 -16.47
CA SER A 278 9.44 12.79 -17.67
C SER A 278 8.84 11.58 -18.38
N ASN A 279 9.66 10.51 -18.56
CA ASN A 279 9.32 9.38 -19.42
C ASN A 279 9.65 7.99 -18.85
N GLY A 280 10.08 7.90 -17.60
CA GLY A 280 10.34 6.64 -16.92
C GLY A 280 11.63 5.92 -17.31
N TYR A 281 12.51 6.52 -18.11
CA TYR A 281 13.77 5.88 -18.46
C TYR A 281 14.63 5.62 -17.21
N GLN A 282 14.97 4.37 -16.98
CA GLN A 282 15.96 3.95 -15.99
C GLN A 282 17.34 3.91 -16.64
N GLY A 283 18.24 4.70 -16.13
CA GLY A 283 19.61 4.79 -16.62
C GLY A 283 20.58 5.08 -15.49
N TYR A 284 21.77 5.46 -15.84
CA TYR A 284 22.82 5.84 -14.89
C TYR A 284 23.50 7.13 -15.32
N SER A 285 24.10 7.82 -14.36
CA SER A 285 24.88 9.04 -14.60
C SER A 285 26.15 9.02 -13.76
N GLY A 286 27.15 9.82 -14.17
CA GLY A 286 28.36 10.03 -13.39
C GLY A 286 28.00 10.59 -12.01
N LYS A 287 28.59 10.06 -10.96
CA LYS A 287 28.23 10.38 -9.56
C LYS A 287 28.42 11.86 -9.19
N SER A 288 29.36 12.55 -9.84
CA SER A 288 29.62 13.98 -9.66
C SER A 288 28.62 14.89 -10.42
N THR A 289 27.74 14.33 -11.25
CA THR A 289 26.66 15.09 -11.87
C THR A 289 25.66 15.51 -10.82
N THR A 290 25.07 16.70 -10.95
CA THR A 290 23.95 17.13 -10.11
C THR A 290 22.63 16.72 -10.74
N LEU A 291 21.83 15.97 -10.00
CA LEU A 291 20.44 15.59 -10.35
C LEU A 291 19.55 15.88 -9.14
N SER A 292 18.24 15.71 -9.32
CA SER A 292 17.33 15.78 -8.18
C SER A 292 17.43 14.53 -7.29
N VAL A 293 17.08 14.69 -6.03
CA VAL A 293 16.79 13.60 -5.08
C VAL A 293 15.48 13.90 -4.37
N ARG A 294 14.72 12.90 -4.03
CA ARG A 294 13.54 13.03 -3.15
C ARG A 294 13.50 11.85 -2.20
N ALA A 295 13.48 12.15 -0.91
CA ALA A 295 13.55 11.15 0.13
C ALA A 295 12.28 10.31 0.23
N VAL A 296 12.45 9.06 0.60
CA VAL A 296 11.36 8.13 0.94
C VAL A 296 11.57 7.55 2.33
N ARG A 297 10.54 6.92 2.88
CA ARG A 297 10.63 6.05 4.07
C ARG A 297 9.78 4.81 3.88
N ARG A 298 10.07 3.76 4.65
CA ARG A 298 9.28 2.52 4.74
C ARG A 298 8.38 2.54 5.97
N VAL A 299 7.18 2.00 5.80
CA VAL A 299 6.18 1.85 6.88
C VAL A 299 5.63 0.44 6.85
#